data_66dfcaa714499f9f4b09983fa194a993
#
_entry.id   66dfcaa714499f9f4b09983fa194a993
#
_cell.length_a   1.000
_cell.length_b   1.000
_cell.length_c   1.000
_cell.angle_alpha   90.00
_cell.angle_beta   90.00
_cell.angle_gamma   90.00
#
_symmetry.space_group_name_H-M   'P 1'
#
loop_
_entity.id
_entity.type
_entity.pdbx_description
1 polymer ?
#
loop_
_entity_poly.entity_id
_entity_poly.type
_entity_poly.pdbx_seq_one_letter_code
_entity_poly.pdbx_strand_id
1 'polypeptide(L)'
;MAELTAADLVKLSKSQDFRNDLAKINRWDLLPALFRVKGKPFSLKGREQFSVLFSNELVREMMVISGRQLGKSMSLSRSEFFDLASFDNLQMLYVAPLQEQTRRYSDLYASEAIRSCPLLQQLQQKAMLSVLDSDSKIIKATGHQSFANGSGIQFTYAKDSGDRIRGVMADRIDFDEIQDQSGDVIPIVQESLTSSEWGCSRYTGTAKTTENLIETKWQKSSQCEWVMKCQHCGTWALPTLEGKVLNMIQADGMHCLHCGKRLDVSKGKWIAAYPDRMNSFRGYHIPQVVCPFIVDNPNNWDKLLHKLMNGVLSTFIQENLGISYSVGQRLLTMADIRRQCVLPSTKTLQEELKINPARYSFIVAGIDWGGAELTSFTVITVIGIRPNGRIDVLWARRYRGFDPDEQMTDIAKICRFYRCMAVAADAGMGLDKNQILAKRFSLPLVQMQYTRQLKLFGRNQSTGRTNTVQCWTIDKVMALDVLFMAIKNRRIFFPKEENFVDTYTPDLLSPYESTTEVGGITHRLYLRNDSQPDDFCHALCFASMCAMKLMGMAVDDMIPAEAFGGGHTDGNDPIDDRINPKEM
;
A
#
# COMPACT_ATOMS: atom_id res chain seq x y z
N MET A 1 20.89 4.16 -39.79
CA MET A 1 19.63 4.74 -40.28
C MET A 1 19.78 6.24 -40.18
N ALA A 2 19.52 6.99 -41.30
CA ALA A 2 19.53 8.44 -41.24
C ALA A 2 18.48 8.91 -40.22
N GLU A 3 18.87 9.84 -39.33
CA GLU A 3 17.94 10.42 -38.38
C GLU A 3 16.81 11.14 -39.14
N LEU A 4 15.58 10.62 -39.00
CA LEU A 4 14.38 11.28 -39.55
C LEU A 4 14.21 12.63 -38.86
N THR A 5 14.18 13.69 -39.65
CA THR A 5 13.92 15.05 -39.14
C THR A 5 12.42 15.30 -39.00
N ALA A 6 12.05 16.27 -38.17
CA ALA A 6 10.65 16.71 -38.03
C ALA A 6 10.04 17.14 -39.36
N ALA A 7 10.85 17.71 -40.29
CA ALA A 7 10.41 18.09 -41.63
C ALA A 7 10.11 16.87 -42.51
N ASP A 8 10.87 15.78 -42.36
CA ASP A 8 10.63 14.53 -43.09
C ASP A 8 9.34 13.87 -42.61
N LEU A 9 9.08 13.90 -41.31
CA LEU A 9 7.83 13.39 -40.71
C LEU A 9 6.60 14.17 -41.20
N VAL A 10 6.71 15.50 -41.33
CA VAL A 10 5.63 16.34 -41.90
C VAL A 10 5.38 16.04 -43.37
N LYS A 11 6.42 15.77 -44.18
CA LYS A 11 6.24 15.36 -45.58
C LYS A 11 5.56 14.00 -45.70
N LEU A 12 5.99 13.06 -44.88
CA LEU A 12 5.45 11.69 -44.87
C LEU A 12 4.03 11.62 -44.29
N SER A 13 3.67 12.48 -43.33
CA SER A 13 2.33 12.52 -42.70
C SER A 13 1.18 12.90 -43.64
N LYS A 14 1.50 13.28 -44.91
CA LYS A 14 0.48 13.55 -45.93
C LYS A 14 -0.18 12.29 -46.49
N SER A 15 0.38 11.11 -46.26
CA SER A 15 -0.20 9.81 -46.65
C SER A 15 -0.89 9.11 -45.48
N GLN A 16 -2.04 8.52 -45.72
CA GLN A 16 -2.76 7.70 -44.76
C GLN A 16 -1.92 6.49 -44.34
N ASP A 17 -1.19 5.90 -45.31
CA ASP A 17 -0.34 4.73 -45.05
C ASP A 17 0.76 5.04 -44.03
N PHE A 18 1.36 6.23 -44.08
CA PHE A 18 2.39 6.62 -43.12
C PHE A 18 1.85 6.73 -41.69
N ARG A 19 0.62 7.23 -41.52
CA ARG A 19 -0.01 7.31 -40.18
C ARG A 19 -0.28 5.93 -39.61
N ASN A 20 -0.72 4.99 -40.45
CA ASN A 20 -0.90 3.58 -40.07
C ASN A 20 0.43 2.91 -39.73
N ASP A 21 1.51 3.27 -40.41
CA ASP A 21 2.86 2.76 -40.13
C ASP A 21 3.46 3.39 -38.89
N LEU A 22 3.17 4.65 -38.56
CA LEU A 22 3.56 5.30 -37.31
C LEU A 22 3.03 4.54 -36.09
N ALA A 23 1.81 3.99 -36.17
CA ALA A 23 1.23 3.19 -35.11
C ALA A 23 1.97 1.86 -34.89
N LYS A 24 2.69 1.35 -35.90
CA LYS A 24 3.45 0.09 -35.85
C LYS A 24 4.91 0.27 -35.45
N ILE A 25 5.47 1.47 -35.56
CA ILE A 25 6.87 1.77 -35.26
C ILE A 25 7.07 1.83 -33.72
N ASN A 26 8.29 1.53 -33.26
CA ASN A 26 8.67 1.78 -31.89
C ASN A 26 8.61 3.28 -31.57
N ARG A 27 7.61 3.67 -30.80
CA ARG A 27 7.28 5.07 -30.50
C ARG A 27 8.43 5.83 -29.81
N TRP A 28 9.30 5.11 -29.11
CA TRP A 28 10.45 5.68 -28.41
C TRP A 28 11.42 6.39 -29.33
N ASP A 29 11.67 5.81 -30.48
CA ASP A 29 12.64 6.31 -31.44
C ASP A 29 12.15 7.61 -32.13
N LEU A 30 10.84 7.83 -32.10
CA LEU A 30 10.21 9.01 -32.69
C LEU A 30 10.00 10.16 -31.71
N LEU A 31 9.96 9.93 -30.41
CA LEU A 31 9.68 10.97 -29.42
C LEU A 31 10.60 12.20 -29.52
N PRO A 32 11.94 12.04 -29.68
CA PRO A 32 12.84 13.19 -29.80
C PRO A 32 12.65 14.02 -31.07
N ALA A 33 12.15 13.38 -32.14
CA ALA A 33 11.87 14.06 -33.40
C ALA A 33 10.52 14.81 -33.35
N LEU A 34 9.53 14.25 -32.68
CA LEU A 34 8.17 14.80 -32.63
C LEU A 34 8.00 15.87 -31.56
N PHE A 35 8.57 15.66 -30.35
CA PHE A 35 8.29 16.51 -29.23
C PHE A 35 9.52 17.20 -28.63
N ARG A 36 9.31 18.40 -28.13
CA ARG A 36 10.32 19.16 -27.38
C ARG A 36 9.78 19.58 -26.04
N VAL A 37 10.68 19.71 -25.06
CA VAL A 37 10.42 20.25 -23.74
C VAL A 37 11.45 21.32 -23.44
N LYS A 38 10.99 22.55 -23.22
CA LYS A 38 11.89 23.71 -23.02
C LYS A 38 12.93 23.82 -24.13
N GLY A 39 12.50 23.60 -25.40
CA GLY A 39 13.36 23.68 -26.58
C GLY A 39 14.28 22.48 -26.86
N LYS A 40 14.42 21.55 -25.92
CA LYS A 40 15.23 20.32 -26.09
C LYS A 40 14.36 19.15 -26.55
N PRO A 41 14.88 18.21 -27.38
CA PRO A 41 14.17 17.01 -27.78
C PRO A 41 13.68 16.25 -26.54
N PHE A 42 12.42 15.80 -26.57
CA PHE A 42 11.87 15.00 -25.50
C PHE A 42 12.45 13.58 -25.55
N SER A 43 12.94 13.09 -24.44
CA SER A 43 13.52 11.75 -24.32
C SER A 43 13.14 11.13 -22.97
N LEU A 44 12.94 9.83 -22.98
CA LEU A 44 12.78 9.05 -21.76
C LEU A 44 14.12 8.59 -21.16
N LYS A 45 15.26 9.04 -21.69
CA LYS A 45 16.58 8.68 -21.17
C LYS A 45 16.67 8.97 -19.68
N GLY A 46 17.02 7.95 -18.91
CA GLY A 46 17.05 7.96 -17.43
C GLY A 46 15.68 7.78 -16.76
N ARG A 47 14.63 7.57 -17.57
CA ARG A 47 13.23 7.32 -17.14
C ARG A 47 12.57 6.29 -18.04
N GLU A 48 13.33 5.31 -18.47
CA GLU A 48 12.92 4.30 -19.46
C GLU A 48 11.70 3.50 -18.99
N GLN A 49 11.46 3.46 -17.68
CA GLN A 49 10.29 2.80 -17.07
C GLN A 49 8.96 3.39 -17.55
N PHE A 50 8.92 4.69 -17.92
CA PHE A 50 7.72 5.34 -18.48
C PHE A 50 7.40 4.92 -19.92
N SER A 51 8.24 4.10 -20.55
CA SER A 51 7.97 3.56 -21.88
C SER A 51 6.67 2.76 -21.98
N VAL A 52 6.24 2.21 -20.86
CA VAL A 52 4.96 1.47 -20.77
C VAL A 52 3.76 2.32 -21.23
N LEU A 53 3.82 3.65 -21.08
CA LEU A 53 2.79 4.57 -21.59
C LEU A 53 2.77 4.67 -23.13
N PHE A 54 3.84 4.25 -23.79
CA PHE A 54 4.01 4.31 -25.24
C PHE A 54 3.90 2.92 -25.89
N SER A 55 3.41 1.93 -25.18
CA SER A 55 3.18 0.59 -25.72
C SER A 55 2.15 0.65 -26.88
N ASN A 56 2.42 -0.11 -27.94
CA ASN A 56 1.49 -0.30 -29.06
C ASN A 56 0.38 -1.32 -28.73
N GLU A 57 0.50 -2.00 -27.62
CA GLU A 57 -0.48 -3.01 -27.22
C GLU A 57 -1.67 -2.35 -26.54
N LEU A 58 -2.85 -2.60 -27.06
CA LEU A 58 -4.11 -2.20 -26.44
C LEU A 58 -4.44 -3.13 -25.27
N VAL A 59 -4.70 -2.54 -24.14
CA VAL A 59 -5.19 -3.20 -22.94
C VAL A 59 -6.37 -2.41 -22.40
N ARG A 60 -7.40 -3.10 -21.93
CA ARG A 60 -8.61 -2.45 -21.42
C ARG A 60 -8.34 -1.50 -20.29
N GLU A 61 -7.49 -1.90 -19.34
CA GLU A 61 -7.08 -1.05 -18.24
C GLU A 61 -5.56 -1.05 -18.08
N MET A 62 -4.99 0.13 -17.87
CA MET A 62 -3.57 0.29 -17.53
C MET A 62 -3.44 1.28 -16.38
N MET A 63 -2.53 1.00 -15.46
CA MET A 63 -2.23 1.91 -14.37
C MET A 63 -0.72 2.12 -14.24
N VAL A 64 -0.33 3.36 -13.91
CA VAL A 64 1.05 3.72 -13.58
C VAL A 64 1.07 4.47 -12.25
N ILE A 65 1.57 3.81 -11.23
CA ILE A 65 1.87 4.44 -9.94
C ILE A 65 3.33 4.86 -9.96
N SER A 66 3.61 6.11 -9.60
CA SER A 66 5.00 6.57 -9.61
C SER A 66 5.31 7.51 -8.45
N GLY A 67 6.59 7.56 -8.08
CA GLY A 67 7.09 8.63 -7.22
C GLY A 67 6.84 10.00 -7.85
N ARG A 68 6.76 11.04 -7.01
CA ARG A 68 6.58 12.43 -7.47
C ARG A 68 7.75 12.92 -8.32
N GLN A 69 7.49 13.90 -9.20
CA GLN A 69 8.49 14.62 -10.00
C GLN A 69 9.33 13.76 -10.97
N LEU A 70 8.87 12.57 -11.32
CA LEU A 70 9.50 11.72 -12.34
C LEU A 70 9.09 12.08 -13.77
N GLY A 71 8.14 13.01 -13.97
CA GLY A 71 7.64 13.40 -15.28
C GLY A 71 6.45 12.59 -15.79
N LYS A 72 5.66 11.99 -14.88
CA LYS A 72 4.44 11.23 -15.15
C LYS A 72 3.49 11.97 -16.10
N SER A 73 2.98 13.16 -15.71
CA SER A 73 2.01 13.93 -16.50
C SER A 73 2.59 14.41 -17.84
N MET A 74 3.90 14.68 -17.90
CA MET A 74 4.58 14.99 -19.16
C MET A 74 4.61 13.78 -20.10
N SER A 75 4.96 12.61 -19.59
CA SER A 75 5.01 11.36 -20.37
C SER A 75 3.60 10.94 -20.81
N LEU A 76 2.60 11.08 -19.95
CA LEU A 76 1.20 10.84 -20.27
C LEU A 76 0.76 11.73 -21.44
N SER A 77 0.98 13.05 -21.34
CA SER A 77 0.64 14.00 -22.41
C SER A 77 1.32 13.66 -23.75
N ARG A 78 2.61 13.31 -23.75
CA ARG A 78 3.29 12.94 -24.99
C ARG A 78 2.73 11.64 -25.59
N SER A 79 2.32 10.68 -24.75
CA SER A 79 1.63 9.47 -25.22
C SER A 79 0.25 9.79 -25.82
N GLU A 80 -0.55 10.64 -25.15
CA GLU A 80 -1.85 11.09 -25.67
C GLU A 80 -1.72 11.75 -27.04
N PHE A 81 -0.85 12.75 -27.15
CA PHE A 81 -0.69 13.53 -28.38
C PHE A 81 0.02 12.75 -29.48
N PHE A 82 0.82 11.75 -29.15
CA PHE A 82 1.33 10.79 -30.12
C PHE A 82 0.18 9.97 -30.72
N ASP A 83 -0.72 9.46 -29.89
CA ASP A 83 -1.86 8.66 -30.35
C ASP A 83 -2.83 9.51 -31.17
N LEU A 84 -3.14 10.74 -30.76
CA LEU A 84 -3.98 11.67 -31.53
C LEU A 84 -3.40 12.02 -32.90
N ALA A 85 -2.07 12.04 -33.05
CA ALA A 85 -1.41 12.23 -34.32
C ALA A 85 -1.40 10.97 -35.18
N SER A 86 -1.43 9.79 -34.60
CA SER A 86 -1.23 8.50 -35.26
C SER A 86 -2.52 7.83 -35.70
N PHE A 87 -3.61 8.04 -34.96
CA PHE A 87 -4.91 7.39 -35.21
C PHE A 87 -5.92 8.41 -35.73
N ASP A 88 -6.75 7.98 -36.69
CA ASP A 88 -7.87 8.79 -37.16
C ASP A 88 -9.12 8.56 -36.31
N ASN A 89 -9.90 9.61 -36.09
CA ASN A 89 -11.16 9.62 -35.36
C ASN A 89 -11.06 9.19 -33.88
N LEU A 90 -9.87 9.19 -33.30
CA LEU A 90 -9.65 8.82 -31.90
C LEU A 90 -10.20 9.90 -30.96
N GLN A 91 -11.19 9.56 -30.14
CA GLN A 91 -11.75 10.45 -29.14
C GLN A 91 -11.20 10.12 -27.75
N MET A 92 -10.56 11.09 -27.13
CA MET A 92 -9.93 10.93 -25.82
C MET A 92 -10.57 11.82 -24.78
N LEU A 93 -10.63 11.34 -23.55
CA LEU A 93 -11.08 12.07 -22.39
C LEU A 93 -9.99 12.08 -21.32
N TYR A 94 -9.49 13.26 -20.97
CA TYR A 94 -8.61 13.44 -19.82
C TYR A 94 -9.41 13.88 -18.60
N VAL A 95 -9.24 13.20 -17.48
CA VAL A 95 -10.00 13.43 -16.24
C VAL A 95 -9.07 13.59 -15.06
N ALA A 96 -9.10 14.74 -14.40
CA ALA A 96 -8.41 15.00 -13.15
C ALA A 96 -9.41 15.28 -12.01
N PRO A 97 -9.02 15.19 -10.74
CA PRO A 97 -9.93 15.46 -9.61
C PRO A 97 -10.42 16.90 -9.57
N LEU A 98 -9.56 17.88 -9.89
CA LEU A 98 -9.84 19.29 -9.74
C LEU A 98 -9.73 20.06 -11.06
N GLN A 99 -10.58 21.09 -11.21
CA GLN A 99 -10.57 21.97 -12.38
C GLN A 99 -9.20 22.65 -12.59
N GLU A 100 -8.55 23.07 -11.52
CA GLU A 100 -7.23 23.69 -11.60
C GLU A 100 -6.16 22.73 -12.12
N GLN A 101 -6.20 21.46 -11.71
CA GLN A 101 -5.30 20.43 -12.20
C GLN A 101 -5.51 20.19 -13.70
N THR A 102 -6.77 20.07 -14.12
CA THR A 102 -7.15 19.94 -15.53
C THR A 102 -6.66 21.11 -16.37
N ARG A 103 -6.91 22.34 -15.89
CA ARG A 103 -6.44 23.56 -16.56
C ARG A 103 -4.91 23.59 -16.67
N ARG A 104 -4.21 23.30 -15.58
CA ARG A 104 -2.74 23.23 -15.56
C ARG A 104 -2.22 22.18 -16.54
N TYR A 105 -2.86 21.01 -16.63
CA TYR A 105 -2.48 19.98 -17.59
C TYR A 105 -2.67 20.46 -19.03
N SER A 106 -3.83 21.02 -19.36
CA SER A 106 -4.12 21.57 -20.69
C SER A 106 -3.15 22.68 -21.08
N ASP A 107 -2.89 23.65 -20.18
CA ASP A 107 -2.07 24.82 -20.48
C ASP A 107 -0.57 24.48 -20.56
N LEU A 108 -0.05 23.66 -19.67
CA LEU A 108 1.39 23.37 -19.60
C LEU A 108 1.81 22.18 -20.46
N TYR A 109 1.08 21.07 -20.38
CA TYR A 109 1.52 19.82 -21.04
C TYR A 109 0.91 19.63 -22.42
N ALA A 110 -0.41 19.78 -22.55
CA ALA A 110 -1.10 19.61 -23.82
C ALA A 110 -0.70 20.70 -24.83
N SER A 111 -0.77 21.96 -24.44
CA SER A 111 -0.39 23.08 -25.29
C SER A 111 1.09 23.04 -25.71
N GLU A 112 1.99 22.58 -24.81
CA GLU A 112 3.40 22.39 -25.14
C GLU A 112 3.60 21.22 -26.13
N ALA A 113 2.84 20.12 -25.96
CA ALA A 113 2.88 18.99 -26.89
C ALA A 113 2.52 19.43 -28.31
N ILE A 114 1.42 20.16 -28.46
CA ILE A 114 0.98 20.68 -29.78
C ILE A 114 2.01 21.67 -30.35
N ARG A 115 2.43 22.66 -29.56
CA ARG A 115 3.39 23.67 -30.03
C ARG A 115 4.75 23.11 -30.40
N SER A 116 5.17 22.01 -29.78
CA SER A 116 6.46 21.39 -30.05
C SER A 116 6.45 20.37 -31.19
N CYS A 117 5.26 19.91 -31.61
CA CYS A 117 5.09 18.90 -32.65
C CYS A 117 4.58 19.49 -33.96
N PRO A 118 5.43 19.61 -35.00
CA PRO A 118 5.01 20.18 -36.29
C PRO A 118 3.83 19.45 -36.94
N LEU A 119 3.72 18.14 -36.74
CA LEU A 119 2.62 17.34 -37.26
C LEU A 119 1.28 17.74 -36.62
N LEU A 120 1.24 17.87 -35.28
CA LEU A 120 0.04 18.28 -34.55
C LEU A 120 -0.36 19.72 -34.89
N GLN A 121 0.61 20.63 -35.05
CA GLN A 121 0.34 22.00 -35.49
C GLN A 121 -0.34 22.02 -36.87
N GLN A 122 0.16 21.22 -37.81
CA GLN A 122 -0.43 21.12 -39.14
C GLN A 122 -1.86 20.55 -39.11
N LEU A 123 -2.09 19.51 -38.29
CA LEU A 123 -3.42 18.92 -38.13
C LEU A 123 -4.40 19.91 -37.47
N GLN A 124 -3.95 20.69 -36.50
CA GLN A 124 -4.76 21.71 -35.85
C GLN A 124 -5.07 22.89 -36.77
N GLN A 125 -4.09 23.39 -37.57
CA GLN A 125 -4.32 24.44 -38.55
C GLN A 125 -5.32 24.02 -39.62
N LYS A 126 -5.24 22.80 -40.15
CA LYS A 126 -6.21 22.28 -41.12
C LYS A 126 -7.62 22.18 -40.52
N ALA A 127 -7.75 21.76 -39.27
CA ALA A 127 -9.05 21.74 -38.60
C ALA A 127 -9.64 23.13 -38.44
N MET A 128 -8.83 24.15 -38.14
CA MET A 128 -9.28 25.54 -38.05
C MET A 128 -9.72 26.09 -39.41
N LEU A 129 -9.01 25.79 -40.51
CA LEU A 129 -9.37 26.23 -41.85
C LEU A 129 -10.69 25.58 -42.32
N SER A 130 -10.90 24.31 -42.08
CA SER A 130 -12.16 23.64 -42.45
C SER A 130 -13.39 24.20 -41.74
N VAL A 131 -13.22 24.72 -40.51
CA VAL A 131 -14.30 25.37 -39.75
C VAL A 131 -14.56 26.80 -40.25
N LEU A 132 -13.54 27.54 -40.73
CA LEU A 132 -13.70 28.86 -41.31
C LEU A 132 -14.44 28.84 -42.65
N ASP A 133 -14.26 27.77 -43.44
CA ASP A 133 -14.97 27.54 -44.70
C ASP A 133 -16.46 27.12 -44.50
N SER A 134 -16.82 26.68 -43.33
CA SER A 134 -18.17 26.25 -42.98
C SER A 134 -18.81 27.26 -42.04
N ASP A 135 -19.46 28.29 -42.32
CA ASP A 135 -20.13 29.31 -41.49
C ASP A 135 -20.37 28.96 -39.99
N SER A 136 -19.65 27.99 -39.45
CA SER A 136 -19.71 27.48 -38.11
C SER A 136 -18.84 28.33 -37.17
N LYS A 137 -19.42 28.99 -36.20
CA LYS A 137 -18.69 29.69 -35.15
C LYS A 137 -17.74 28.72 -34.42
N ILE A 138 -16.41 28.98 -34.52
CA ILE A 138 -15.41 28.29 -33.75
C ILE A 138 -15.68 28.57 -32.28
N ILE A 139 -16.31 27.62 -31.58
CA ILE A 139 -16.34 27.63 -30.13
C ILE A 139 -14.96 27.15 -29.69
N LYS A 140 -14.04 28.07 -29.38
CA LYS A 140 -12.86 27.77 -28.58
C LYS A 140 -13.34 27.37 -27.16
N ALA A 141 -13.84 26.15 -27.06
CA ALA A 141 -14.14 25.57 -25.75
C ALA A 141 -12.78 25.35 -25.07
N THR A 142 -12.55 26.04 -23.99
CA THR A 142 -11.32 26.02 -23.16
C THR A 142 -10.98 24.63 -22.60
N GLY A 143 -11.65 23.58 -23.04
CA GLY A 143 -11.49 22.20 -22.58
C GLY A 143 -11.46 21.16 -23.70
N HIS A 144 -11.37 21.55 -25.00
CA HIS A 144 -11.38 20.59 -26.10
C HIS A 144 -10.34 20.97 -27.15
N GLN A 145 -9.58 19.97 -27.65
CA GLN A 145 -8.65 20.12 -28.79
C GLN A 145 -9.07 19.13 -29.86
N SER A 146 -9.24 19.63 -31.10
CA SER A 146 -9.62 18.85 -32.27
C SER A 146 -8.58 18.94 -33.36
N PHE A 147 -8.44 17.88 -34.15
CA PHE A 147 -7.47 17.72 -35.22
C PHE A 147 -8.16 17.35 -36.55
N ALA A 148 -7.53 17.69 -37.68
CA ALA A 148 -8.09 17.47 -39.03
C ALA A 148 -8.22 15.99 -39.43
N ASN A 149 -7.61 15.06 -38.67
CA ASN A 149 -7.80 13.62 -38.84
C ASN A 149 -9.04 13.09 -38.07
N GLY A 150 -9.92 13.97 -37.59
CA GLY A 150 -11.11 13.61 -36.85
C GLY A 150 -10.86 13.28 -35.37
N SER A 151 -9.60 13.23 -34.96
CA SER A 151 -9.26 12.92 -33.54
C SER A 151 -9.38 14.15 -32.66
N GLY A 152 -9.65 13.92 -31.38
CA GLY A 152 -9.77 14.99 -30.41
C GLY A 152 -9.56 14.52 -28.96
N ILE A 153 -9.31 15.49 -28.08
CA ILE A 153 -9.22 15.27 -26.65
C ILE A 153 -10.02 16.31 -25.89
N GLN A 154 -10.84 15.86 -24.96
CA GLN A 154 -11.58 16.70 -24.05
C GLN A 154 -10.93 16.64 -22.66
N PHE A 155 -10.74 17.80 -22.05
CA PHE A 155 -10.20 17.95 -20.68
C PHE A 155 -11.33 18.26 -19.72
N THR A 156 -11.50 17.43 -18.71
CA THR A 156 -12.56 17.61 -17.71
C THR A 156 -12.08 17.24 -16.31
N TYR A 157 -12.91 17.48 -15.33
CA TYR A 157 -12.61 17.11 -13.94
C TYR A 157 -13.81 16.45 -13.27
N ALA A 158 -13.51 15.49 -12.42
CA ALA A 158 -14.50 14.80 -11.63
C ALA A 158 -13.85 14.31 -10.32
N LYS A 159 -14.30 14.84 -9.18
CA LYS A 159 -13.83 14.43 -7.87
C LYS A 159 -14.82 13.50 -7.21
N ASP A 160 -16.02 13.98 -6.97
CA ASP A 160 -17.09 13.32 -6.21
C ASP A 160 -18.34 13.05 -7.04
N SER A 161 -18.47 13.62 -8.25
CA SER A 161 -19.59 13.42 -9.19
C SER A 161 -19.09 13.33 -10.63
N GLY A 162 -19.64 12.38 -11.40
CA GLY A 162 -19.41 12.21 -12.84
C GLY A 162 -20.44 12.93 -13.74
N ASP A 163 -21.36 13.71 -13.21
CA ASP A 163 -22.51 14.27 -13.97
C ASP A 163 -22.10 15.14 -15.17
N ARG A 164 -20.95 15.81 -15.11
CA ARG A 164 -20.45 16.66 -16.20
C ARG A 164 -19.96 15.88 -17.43
N ILE A 165 -19.75 14.57 -17.26
CA ILE A 165 -19.18 13.70 -18.28
C ILE A 165 -20.27 12.87 -18.94
N ARG A 166 -21.49 12.87 -18.39
CA ARG A 166 -22.62 12.14 -18.98
C ARG A 166 -22.90 12.62 -20.40
N GLY A 167 -23.02 11.66 -21.32
CA GLY A 167 -23.25 11.93 -22.74
C GLY A 167 -21.98 12.22 -23.57
N VAL A 168 -20.79 12.17 -22.98
CA VAL A 168 -19.52 12.21 -23.72
C VAL A 168 -19.22 10.80 -24.21
N MET A 169 -18.84 10.67 -25.49
CA MET A 169 -18.34 9.42 -26.07
C MET A 169 -16.81 9.52 -26.19
N ALA A 170 -16.12 8.48 -25.81
CA ALA A 170 -14.67 8.39 -25.90
C ALA A 170 -14.22 6.98 -26.27
N ASP A 171 -13.03 6.87 -26.86
CA ASP A 171 -12.34 5.60 -27.12
C ASP A 171 -11.30 5.32 -26.03
N ARG A 172 -10.80 6.38 -25.41
CA ARG A 172 -9.83 6.28 -24.33
C ARG A 172 -10.08 7.33 -23.26
N ILE A 173 -9.97 6.89 -22.01
CA ILE A 173 -10.02 7.76 -20.83
C ILE A 173 -8.69 7.70 -20.09
N ASP A 174 -8.08 8.87 -19.87
CA ASP A 174 -6.89 9.00 -19.03
C ASP A 174 -7.25 9.71 -17.72
N PHE A 175 -7.27 8.95 -16.62
CA PHE A 175 -7.45 9.47 -15.27
C PHE A 175 -6.09 9.85 -14.67
N ASP A 176 -5.86 11.13 -14.42
CA ASP A 176 -4.64 11.59 -13.72
C ASP A 176 -4.95 11.94 -12.27
N GLU A 177 -3.97 11.77 -11.40
CA GLU A 177 -4.09 11.96 -9.94
C GLU A 177 -5.27 11.19 -9.33
N ILE A 178 -5.43 9.91 -9.73
CA ILE A 178 -6.56 9.05 -9.35
C ILE A 178 -6.69 8.88 -7.83
N GLN A 179 -5.61 9.05 -7.06
CA GLN A 179 -5.64 9.00 -5.60
C GLN A 179 -6.51 10.08 -4.96
N ASP A 180 -6.88 11.11 -5.70
CA ASP A 180 -7.70 12.23 -5.24
C ASP A 180 -9.15 12.18 -5.76
N GLN A 181 -9.52 11.11 -6.49
CA GLN A 181 -10.87 10.88 -7.01
C GLN A 181 -11.67 9.93 -6.12
N SER A 182 -12.99 10.05 -6.14
CA SER A 182 -13.90 9.06 -5.53
C SER A 182 -14.00 7.80 -6.40
N GLY A 183 -14.05 6.63 -5.76
CA GLY A 183 -14.25 5.35 -6.45
C GLY A 183 -15.53 5.26 -7.25
N ASP A 184 -16.60 5.95 -6.82
CA ASP A 184 -17.90 5.95 -7.45
C ASP A 184 -17.95 6.72 -8.78
N VAL A 185 -17.00 7.63 -8.97
CA VAL A 185 -16.90 8.43 -10.21
C VAL A 185 -16.38 7.59 -11.38
N ILE A 186 -15.46 6.66 -11.14
CA ILE A 186 -14.79 5.90 -12.19
C ILE A 186 -15.80 5.13 -13.09
N PRO A 187 -16.73 4.32 -12.56
CA PRO A 187 -17.70 3.62 -13.40
C PRO A 187 -18.55 4.56 -14.25
N ILE A 188 -18.98 5.70 -13.68
CA ILE A 188 -19.82 6.69 -14.38
C ILE A 188 -19.06 7.28 -15.59
N VAL A 189 -17.78 7.60 -15.40
CA VAL A 189 -16.93 8.12 -16.48
C VAL A 189 -16.64 7.04 -17.52
N GLN A 190 -16.44 5.79 -17.10
CA GLN A 190 -16.18 4.65 -17.99
C GLN A 190 -17.35 4.30 -18.91
N GLU A 191 -18.59 4.69 -18.58
CA GLU A 191 -19.71 4.55 -19.48
C GLU A 191 -19.53 5.32 -20.81
N SER A 192 -18.67 6.34 -20.83
CA SER A 192 -18.27 7.04 -22.06
C SER A 192 -17.59 6.12 -23.10
N LEU A 193 -17.10 4.95 -22.69
CA LEU A 193 -16.45 3.96 -23.57
C LEU A 193 -17.43 2.96 -24.19
N THR A 194 -18.70 2.98 -23.81
CA THR A 194 -19.69 1.93 -24.16
C THR A 194 -19.87 1.76 -25.67
N SER A 195 -19.73 2.83 -26.44
CA SER A 195 -19.86 2.81 -27.92
C SER A 195 -18.54 2.52 -28.65
N SER A 196 -17.43 2.42 -27.93
CA SER A 196 -16.12 2.17 -28.52
C SER A 196 -15.85 0.66 -28.65
N GLU A 197 -15.39 0.22 -29.81
CA GLU A 197 -15.00 -1.19 -30.06
C GLU A 197 -13.76 -1.60 -29.24
N TRP A 198 -12.92 -0.64 -28.87
CA TRP A 198 -11.63 -0.86 -28.21
C TRP A 198 -11.38 0.06 -27.00
N GLY A 199 -12.49 0.45 -26.38
CA GLY A 199 -12.46 1.34 -25.24
C GLY A 199 -11.46 0.96 -24.15
N CYS A 200 -10.60 1.89 -23.76
CA CYS A 200 -9.59 1.68 -22.75
C CYS A 200 -9.51 2.80 -21.72
N SER A 201 -9.11 2.44 -20.50
CA SER A 201 -8.88 3.36 -19.38
C SER A 201 -7.43 3.30 -18.94
N ARG A 202 -6.82 4.45 -18.74
CA ARG A 202 -5.51 4.58 -18.11
C ARG A 202 -5.62 5.34 -16.80
N TYR A 203 -4.88 4.91 -15.79
CA TYR A 203 -4.87 5.51 -14.47
C TYR A 203 -3.45 5.92 -14.11
N THR A 204 -3.25 7.16 -13.73
CA THR A 204 -1.96 7.63 -13.26
C THR A 204 -2.11 8.33 -11.92
N GLY A 205 -1.11 8.18 -11.05
CA GLY A 205 -1.15 8.78 -9.73
C GLY A 205 0.10 8.54 -8.92
N THR A 206 0.09 9.10 -7.73
CA THR A 206 1.09 8.88 -6.68
C THR A 206 0.42 8.19 -5.50
N ALA A 207 1.06 7.20 -4.94
CA ALA A 207 0.52 6.47 -3.81
C ALA A 207 0.21 7.38 -2.61
N LYS A 208 -0.82 7.03 -1.86
CA LYS A 208 -1.20 7.63 -0.57
C LYS A 208 -1.38 6.56 0.49
N THR A 209 -2.55 6.50 1.13
CA THR A 209 -2.86 5.49 2.14
C THR A 209 -3.29 4.17 1.51
N THR A 210 -3.24 3.10 2.28
CA THR A 210 -3.61 1.74 1.84
C THR A 210 -5.11 1.58 1.53
N GLU A 211 -5.97 2.47 2.02
CA GLU A 211 -7.40 2.50 1.73
C GLU A 211 -7.76 3.34 0.50
N ASN A 212 -6.76 3.98 -0.09
CA ASN A 212 -6.97 4.89 -1.22
C ASN A 212 -7.37 4.15 -2.50
N LEU A 213 -8.09 4.85 -3.37
CA LEU A 213 -8.55 4.29 -4.65
C LEU A 213 -7.39 3.76 -5.52
N ILE A 214 -6.23 4.43 -5.50
CA ILE A 214 -5.05 4.00 -6.25
C ILE A 214 -4.58 2.61 -5.80
N GLU A 215 -4.60 2.34 -4.49
CA GLU A 215 -4.25 1.03 -3.95
C GLU A 215 -5.30 -0.03 -4.31
N THR A 216 -6.58 0.32 -4.20
CA THR A 216 -7.67 -0.58 -4.60
C THR A 216 -7.57 -1.01 -6.06
N LYS A 217 -7.20 -0.10 -6.95
CA LYS A 217 -6.95 -0.40 -8.37
C LYS A 217 -5.66 -1.21 -8.55
N TRP A 218 -4.59 -0.89 -7.82
CA TRP A 218 -3.32 -1.63 -7.85
C TRP A 218 -3.52 -3.10 -7.51
N GLN A 219 -4.28 -3.40 -6.46
CA GLN A 219 -4.56 -4.77 -6.04
C GLN A 219 -5.32 -5.60 -7.09
N LYS A 220 -6.05 -4.96 -8.00
CA LYS A 220 -6.76 -5.61 -9.12
C LYS A 220 -5.91 -5.79 -10.37
N SER A 221 -4.79 -5.07 -10.46
CA SER A 221 -3.90 -5.07 -11.63
C SER A 221 -2.91 -6.24 -11.63
N SER A 222 -2.10 -6.32 -12.69
CA SER A 222 -1.00 -7.30 -12.80
C SER A 222 0.16 -7.05 -11.83
N GLN A 223 0.25 -5.89 -11.19
CA GLN A 223 1.28 -5.50 -10.22
C GLN A 223 2.70 -5.75 -10.74
N CYS A 224 3.05 -5.08 -11.84
CA CYS A 224 4.40 -5.17 -12.40
C CYS A 224 5.37 -4.30 -11.62
N GLU A 225 6.47 -4.92 -11.17
CA GLU A 225 7.60 -4.25 -10.53
C GLU A 225 8.82 -4.24 -11.44
N TRP A 226 9.62 -3.17 -11.37
CA TRP A 226 10.89 -3.08 -12.08
C TRP A 226 11.97 -3.81 -11.29
N VAL A 227 12.13 -5.12 -11.53
CA VAL A 227 13.05 -5.97 -10.80
C VAL A 227 14.45 -5.91 -11.43
N MET A 228 15.45 -5.60 -10.62
CA MET A 228 16.84 -5.41 -11.06
C MET A 228 17.68 -6.64 -10.78
N LYS A 229 18.46 -7.08 -11.76
CA LYS A 229 19.43 -8.16 -11.56
C LYS A 229 20.80 -7.60 -11.20
N CYS A 230 21.35 -8.00 -10.07
CA CYS A 230 22.70 -7.62 -9.70
C CYS A 230 23.73 -8.15 -10.69
N GLN A 231 24.55 -7.27 -11.27
CA GLN A 231 25.57 -7.63 -12.25
C GLN A 231 26.75 -8.38 -11.63
N HIS A 232 26.90 -8.33 -10.30
CA HIS A 232 28.02 -8.95 -9.58
C HIS A 232 27.71 -10.36 -9.10
N CYS A 233 26.55 -10.57 -8.47
CA CYS A 233 26.19 -11.86 -7.87
C CYS A 233 24.99 -12.54 -8.54
N GLY A 234 24.33 -11.91 -9.51
CA GLY A 234 23.19 -12.47 -10.23
C GLY A 234 21.87 -12.47 -9.46
N THR A 235 21.84 -12.08 -8.19
CA THR A 235 20.62 -12.01 -7.36
C THR A 235 19.68 -10.93 -7.87
N TRP A 236 18.37 -11.21 -7.84
CA TRP A 236 17.34 -10.25 -8.18
C TRP A 236 16.97 -9.36 -6.99
N ALA A 237 16.85 -8.07 -7.24
CA ALA A 237 16.47 -7.05 -6.26
C ALA A 237 15.08 -6.51 -6.59
N LEU A 238 14.14 -6.62 -5.64
CA LEU A 238 12.77 -6.15 -5.73
C LEU A 238 12.64 -4.81 -5.00
N PRO A 239 12.30 -3.69 -5.68
CA PRO A 239 12.29 -2.35 -5.07
C PRO A 239 10.96 -2.04 -4.35
N THR A 240 10.52 -2.94 -3.48
CA THR A 240 9.33 -2.81 -2.63
C THR A 240 9.70 -2.92 -1.15
N LEU A 241 8.77 -2.61 -0.26
CA LEU A 241 9.00 -2.79 1.19
C LEU A 241 9.24 -4.26 1.53
N GLU A 242 8.53 -5.19 0.88
CA GLU A 242 8.74 -6.64 1.03
C GLU A 242 10.15 -7.06 0.58
N GLY A 243 10.67 -6.42 -0.48
CA GLY A 243 12.04 -6.58 -0.96
C GLY A 243 13.07 -5.80 -0.15
N LYS A 244 12.67 -5.14 0.94
CA LYS A 244 13.52 -4.32 1.82
C LYS A 244 14.22 -3.17 1.07
N VAL A 245 13.46 -2.45 0.23
CA VAL A 245 13.98 -1.36 -0.62
C VAL A 245 14.74 -0.30 0.17
N LEU A 246 14.30 0.02 1.39
CA LEU A 246 14.97 1.02 2.24
C LEU A 246 16.42 0.62 2.55
N ASN A 247 16.68 -0.67 2.76
CA ASN A 247 18.02 -1.18 3.04
C ASN A 247 18.91 -1.22 1.78
N MET A 248 18.33 -1.11 0.58
CA MET A 248 19.08 -1.01 -0.67
C MET A 248 19.60 0.42 -0.93
N ILE A 249 19.00 1.43 -0.30
CA ILE A 249 19.35 2.83 -0.48
C ILE A 249 20.62 3.13 0.32
N GLN A 250 21.74 3.44 -0.39
CA GLN A 250 23.03 3.74 0.20
C GLN A 250 23.51 5.13 -0.26
N ALA A 251 24.62 5.61 0.30
CA ALA A 251 25.13 6.96 0.05
C ALA A 251 25.37 7.28 -1.44
N ASP A 252 25.73 6.31 -2.25
CA ASP A 252 26.12 6.48 -3.66
C ASP A 252 25.15 5.83 -4.67
N GLY A 253 23.99 5.32 -4.21
CA GLY A 253 22.99 4.70 -5.07
C GLY A 253 22.29 3.50 -4.45
N MET A 254 21.66 2.69 -5.31
CA MET A 254 21.01 1.44 -4.91
C MET A 254 22.04 0.32 -4.82
N HIS A 255 21.99 -0.46 -3.73
CA HIS A 255 22.90 -1.57 -3.50
C HIS A 255 22.17 -2.92 -3.38
N CYS A 256 22.83 -3.97 -3.81
CA CYS A 256 22.36 -5.34 -3.69
C CYS A 256 22.45 -5.80 -2.23
N LEU A 257 21.35 -6.27 -1.66
CA LEU A 257 21.32 -6.77 -0.27
C LEU A 257 22.17 -8.03 -0.04
N HIS A 258 22.43 -8.80 -1.12
CA HIS A 258 23.21 -10.03 -1.00
C HIS A 258 24.72 -9.79 -0.99
N CYS A 259 25.25 -8.96 -1.90
CA CYS A 259 26.69 -8.77 -2.05
C CYS A 259 27.18 -7.35 -1.73
N GLY A 260 26.29 -6.43 -1.36
CA GLY A 260 26.63 -5.05 -1.01
C GLY A 260 27.15 -4.19 -2.16
N LYS A 261 27.12 -4.66 -3.42
CA LYS A 261 27.60 -3.90 -4.58
C LYS A 261 26.49 -3.05 -5.18
N ARG A 262 26.87 -1.90 -5.74
CA ARG A 262 25.95 -0.97 -6.42
C ARG A 262 25.22 -1.66 -7.58
N LEU A 263 23.93 -1.43 -7.69
CA LEU A 263 23.06 -1.92 -8.75
C LEU A 263 23.02 -0.94 -9.93
N ASP A 264 23.03 -1.45 -11.14
CA ASP A 264 22.68 -0.68 -12.33
C ASP A 264 21.16 -0.72 -12.49
N VAL A 265 20.49 0.34 -12.05
CA VAL A 265 19.03 0.42 -12.04
C VAL A 265 18.41 0.47 -13.46
N SER A 266 19.21 0.79 -14.50
CA SER A 266 18.77 0.75 -15.89
C SER A 266 18.53 -0.68 -16.40
N LYS A 267 19.19 -1.66 -15.79
CA LYS A 267 19.16 -3.08 -16.21
C LYS A 267 18.12 -3.90 -15.45
N GLY A 268 16.93 -3.36 -15.29
CA GLY A 268 15.80 -4.07 -14.74
C GLY A 268 14.91 -4.70 -15.81
N LYS A 269 13.91 -5.43 -15.32
CA LYS A 269 12.83 -6.00 -16.14
C LYS A 269 11.50 -5.84 -15.41
N TRP A 270 10.45 -5.61 -16.18
CA TRP A 270 9.09 -5.67 -15.66
C TRP A 270 8.71 -7.12 -15.36
N ILE A 271 8.37 -7.40 -14.10
CA ILE A 271 7.90 -8.70 -13.64
C ILE A 271 6.53 -8.51 -13.01
N ALA A 272 5.53 -9.20 -13.55
CA ALA A 272 4.17 -9.16 -13.04
C ALA A 272 4.04 -10.14 -11.87
N ALA A 273 3.46 -9.68 -10.75
CA ALA A 273 3.07 -10.56 -9.65
C ALA A 273 1.87 -11.45 -10.05
N TYR A 274 1.01 -10.93 -10.95
CA TYR A 274 -0.16 -11.62 -11.49
C TYR A 274 -0.14 -11.61 -13.02
N PRO A 275 0.60 -12.54 -13.66
CA PRO A 275 0.76 -12.58 -15.13
C PRO A 275 -0.55 -12.78 -15.89
N ASP A 276 -1.51 -13.50 -15.30
CA ASP A 276 -2.85 -13.75 -15.85
C ASP A 276 -3.64 -12.45 -16.09
N ARG A 277 -3.36 -11.39 -15.33
CA ARG A 277 -4.03 -10.08 -15.46
C ARG A 277 -3.41 -9.18 -16.52
N MET A 278 -2.27 -9.53 -17.09
CA MET A 278 -1.55 -8.72 -18.10
C MET A 278 -2.40 -8.39 -19.33
N ASN A 279 -3.36 -9.23 -19.68
CA ASN A 279 -4.24 -9.02 -20.84
C ASN A 279 -5.49 -8.19 -20.52
N SER A 280 -5.82 -8.00 -19.25
CA SER A 280 -7.03 -7.28 -18.82
C SER A 280 -6.70 -5.96 -18.12
N PHE A 281 -5.83 -5.98 -17.12
CA PHE A 281 -5.46 -4.81 -16.34
C PHE A 281 -3.96 -4.80 -16.00
N ARG A 282 -3.18 -4.00 -16.71
CA ARG A 282 -1.74 -3.82 -16.45
C ARG A 282 -1.50 -2.77 -15.39
N GLY A 283 -0.76 -3.11 -14.36
CA GLY A 283 -0.29 -2.16 -13.35
C GLY A 283 1.23 -2.08 -13.36
N TYR A 284 1.79 -0.87 -13.34
CA TYR A 284 3.23 -0.62 -13.30
C TYR A 284 3.56 0.32 -12.14
N HIS A 285 4.55 -0.05 -11.34
CA HIS A 285 5.04 0.73 -10.23
C HIS A 285 6.44 1.29 -10.51
N ILE A 286 6.60 2.62 -10.42
CA ILE A 286 7.83 3.33 -10.77
C ILE A 286 8.30 4.17 -9.57
N PRO A 287 9.04 3.59 -8.61
CA PRO A 287 9.67 4.35 -7.54
C PRO A 287 10.82 5.22 -8.08
N GLN A 288 11.15 6.30 -7.38
CA GLN A 288 12.28 7.17 -7.78
C GLN A 288 13.61 6.40 -7.84
N VAL A 289 13.76 5.41 -6.97
CA VAL A 289 15.00 4.63 -6.80
C VAL A 289 15.29 3.64 -7.94
N VAL A 290 14.38 3.47 -8.91
CA VAL A 290 14.64 2.66 -10.11
C VAL A 290 14.93 3.53 -11.35
N CYS A 291 14.86 4.85 -11.23
CA CYS A 291 15.07 5.76 -12.34
C CYS A 291 16.51 6.27 -12.37
N PRO A 292 17.31 5.99 -13.43
CA PRO A 292 18.67 6.49 -13.57
C PRO A 292 18.78 8.02 -13.44
N PHE A 293 17.75 8.75 -13.87
CA PHE A 293 17.64 10.20 -13.70
C PHE A 293 17.78 10.66 -12.23
N ILE A 294 17.37 9.84 -11.29
CA ILE A 294 17.50 10.10 -9.84
C ILE A 294 18.79 9.47 -9.31
N VAL A 295 18.99 8.18 -9.59
CA VAL A 295 20.05 7.37 -8.95
C VAL A 295 21.46 7.72 -9.45
N ASP A 296 21.59 8.04 -10.75
CA ASP A 296 22.88 8.34 -11.36
C ASP A 296 23.19 9.85 -11.40
N ASN A 297 22.29 10.69 -10.89
CA ASN A 297 22.52 12.12 -10.74
C ASN A 297 22.80 12.44 -9.26
N PRO A 298 24.04 12.81 -8.89
CA PRO A 298 24.39 13.06 -7.50
C PRO A 298 23.49 14.08 -6.80
N ASN A 299 23.17 15.18 -7.47
CA ASN A 299 22.30 16.21 -6.88
C ASN A 299 20.86 15.72 -6.62
N ASN A 300 20.33 14.84 -7.46
CA ASN A 300 18.99 14.28 -7.26
C ASN A 300 19.02 13.18 -6.19
N TRP A 301 20.09 12.38 -6.17
CA TRP A 301 20.28 11.35 -5.16
C TRP A 301 20.48 11.95 -3.77
N ASP A 302 21.30 12.99 -3.61
CA ASP A 302 21.47 13.70 -2.34
C ASP A 302 20.15 14.27 -1.82
N LYS A 303 19.32 14.85 -2.71
CA LYS A 303 17.98 15.30 -2.32
C LYS A 303 17.06 14.17 -1.85
N LEU A 304 17.17 13.00 -2.46
CA LEU A 304 16.41 11.81 -2.06
C LEU A 304 16.88 11.32 -0.69
N LEU A 305 18.20 11.21 -0.48
CA LEU A 305 18.78 10.84 0.81
C LEU A 305 18.40 11.83 1.92
N HIS A 306 18.48 13.14 1.62
CA HIS A 306 18.07 14.15 2.59
C HIS A 306 16.60 13.99 3.02
N LYS A 307 15.71 13.65 2.09
CA LYS A 307 14.30 13.38 2.42
C LYS A 307 14.11 12.11 3.25
N LEU A 308 14.90 11.06 2.96
CA LEU A 308 14.87 9.82 3.73
C LEU A 308 15.37 10.04 5.16
N MET A 309 16.47 10.78 5.34
CA MET A 309 17.11 10.98 6.64
C MET A 309 16.41 12.02 7.52
N ASN A 310 15.83 13.06 6.93
CA ASN A 310 15.29 14.22 7.65
C ASN A 310 13.80 14.43 7.46
N GLY A 311 13.15 13.64 6.61
CA GLY A 311 11.72 13.74 6.33
C GLY A 311 10.89 12.75 7.15
N VAL A 312 9.58 12.84 7.00
CA VAL A 312 8.64 11.86 7.54
C VAL A 312 8.70 10.60 6.67
N LEU A 313 9.02 9.45 7.27
CA LEU A 313 9.21 8.20 6.55
C LEU A 313 8.00 7.79 5.70
N SER A 314 6.78 7.96 6.24
CA SER A 314 5.55 7.67 5.46
C SER A 314 5.44 8.53 4.21
N THR A 315 5.76 9.81 4.31
CA THR A 315 5.79 10.72 3.16
C THR A 315 6.85 10.28 2.14
N PHE A 316 8.03 9.85 2.61
CA PHE A 316 9.07 9.32 1.73
C PHE A 316 8.59 8.07 0.98
N ILE A 317 7.98 7.12 1.69
CA ILE A 317 7.46 5.87 1.10
C ILE A 317 6.37 6.19 0.07
N GLN A 318 5.43 7.06 0.39
CA GLN A 318 4.35 7.43 -0.52
C GLN A 318 4.84 8.25 -1.71
N GLU A 319 5.59 9.31 -1.47
CA GLU A 319 5.93 10.30 -2.50
C GLU A 319 7.18 9.95 -3.32
N ASN A 320 8.18 9.31 -2.70
CA ASN A 320 9.43 8.99 -3.38
C ASN A 320 9.45 7.54 -3.88
N LEU A 321 8.97 6.60 -3.07
CA LEU A 321 8.88 5.22 -3.50
C LEU A 321 7.59 4.92 -4.28
N GLY A 322 6.53 5.72 -4.15
CA GLY A 322 5.25 5.47 -4.83
C GLY A 322 4.52 4.25 -4.26
N ILE A 323 4.76 3.92 -3.01
CA ILE A 323 4.15 2.77 -2.32
C ILE A 323 3.04 3.28 -1.40
N SER A 324 1.85 2.70 -1.49
CA SER A 324 0.77 3.02 -0.56
C SER A 324 1.17 2.61 0.85
N TYR A 325 1.15 3.58 1.75
CA TYR A 325 1.60 3.39 3.12
C TYR A 325 0.75 4.21 4.08
N SER A 326 0.18 3.54 5.07
CA SER A 326 -0.60 4.18 6.12
C SER A 326 0.18 4.12 7.43
N VAL A 327 0.62 5.27 7.94
CA VAL A 327 0.95 5.44 9.34
C VAL A 327 -0.35 5.92 9.98
N GLY A 328 -1.11 4.97 10.50
CA GLY A 328 -2.20 5.24 11.41
C GLY A 328 -3.50 5.85 10.86
N GLN A 329 -4.36 5.05 10.23
CA GLN A 329 -5.82 5.16 10.41
C GLN A 329 -6.47 3.77 10.50
N ARG A 330 -6.02 2.78 9.76
CA ARG A 330 -6.29 1.35 10.01
C ARG A 330 -5.04 0.58 9.63
N LEU A 331 -4.34 0.07 10.61
CA LEU A 331 -3.11 -0.69 10.39
C LEU A 331 -3.35 -2.03 9.69
N LEU A 332 -4.58 -2.54 9.71
CA LEU A 332 -4.98 -3.78 9.03
C LEU A 332 -6.14 -3.56 8.08
N THR A 333 -6.11 -4.28 6.96
CA THR A 333 -7.24 -4.47 6.06
C THR A 333 -7.76 -5.91 6.15
N MET A 334 -9.00 -6.16 5.74
CA MET A 334 -9.53 -7.53 5.65
C MET A 334 -8.68 -8.40 4.70
N ALA A 335 -8.07 -7.82 3.68
CA ALA A 335 -7.18 -8.52 2.77
C ALA A 335 -5.90 -8.99 3.46
N ASP A 336 -5.32 -8.16 4.35
CA ASP A 336 -4.15 -8.55 5.14
C ASP A 336 -4.47 -9.75 6.04
N ILE A 337 -5.62 -9.73 6.71
CA ILE A 337 -6.06 -10.80 7.58
C ILE A 337 -6.33 -12.08 6.78
N ARG A 338 -7.08 -12.00 5.68
CA ARG A 338 -7.43 -13.16 4.85
C ARG A 338 -6.20 -13.86 4.27
N ARG A 339 -5.14 -13.12 3.94
CA ARG A 339 -3.86 -13.70 3.52
C ARG A 339 -3.22 -14.58 4.60
N GLN A 340 -3.52 -14.35 5.86
CA GLN A 340 -3.00 -15.11 7.00
C GLN A 340 -3.97 -16.22 7.46
N CYS A 341 -5.17 -16.31 6.91
CA CYS A 341 -6.15 -17.35 7.20
C CYS A 341 -5.81 -18.63 6.42
N VAL A 342 -4.73 -19.31 6.80
CA VAL A 342 -4.19 -20.48 6.10
C VAL A 342 -4.09 -21.74 6.97
N LEU A 343 -4.36 -21.63 8.26
CA LEU A 343 -4.33 -22.78 9.17
C LEU A 343 -5.54 -23.68 8.95
N PRO A 344 -5.45 -24.98 9.26
CA PRO A 344 -6.60 -25.88 9.34
C PRO A 344 -7.69 -25.34 10.29
N SER A 345 -8.85 -25.99 10.31
CA SER A 345 -9.91 -25.65 11.26
C SER A 345 -9.43 -25.81 12.71
N THR A 346 -10.04 -25.08 13.63
CA THR A 346 -9.70 -25.16 15.06
C THR A 346 -9.82 -26.60 15.59
N LYS A 347 -10.79 -27.37 15.11
CA LYS A 347 -10.94 -28.80 15.45
C LYS A 347 -9.75 -29.64 14.95
N THR A 348 -9.34 -29.44 13.70
CA THR A 348 -8.18 -30.15 13.12
C THR A 348 -6.91 -29.80 13.87
N LEU A 349 -6.71 -28.52 14.22
CA LEU A 349 -5.56 -28.08 15.02
C LEU A 349 -5.52 -28.74 16.40
N GLN A 350 -6.67 -28.95 17.05
CA GLN A 350 -6.76 -29.67 18.31
C GLN A 350 -6.36 -31.14 18.18
N GLU A 351 -6.80 -31.80 17.09
CA GLU A 351 -6.42 -33.19 16.80
C GLU A 351 -4.92 -33.33 16.49
N GLU A 352 -4.39 -32.41 15.66
CA GLU A 352 -2.95 -32.40 15.37
C GLU A 352 -2.09 -32.14 16.62
N LEU A 353 -2.55 -31.29 17.55
CA LEU A 353 -1.84 -31.02 18.79
C LEU A 353 -1.80 -32.25 19.71
N LYS A 354 -2.86 -33.07 19.74
CA LYS A 354 -2.86 -34.36 20.48
C LYS A 354 -1.84 -35.33 19.90
N ILE A 355 -1.68 -35.38 18.58
CA ILE A 355 -0.76 -36.28 17.89
C ILE A 355 0.69 -35.80 18.03
N ASN A 356 0.93 -34.50 17.87
CA ASN A 356 2.26 -33.89 17.94
C ASN A 356 2.29 -32.66 18.87
N PRO A 357 2.39 -32.85 20.18
CA PRO A 357 2.47 -31.74 21.12
C PRO A 357 3.72 -30.86 20.95
N ALA A 358 4.80 -31.44 20.41
CA ALA A 358 6.08 -30.73 20.20
C ALA A 358 6.10 -29.79 18.97
N ARG A 359 4.99 -29.70 18.25
CA ARG A 359 4.85 -28.78 17.11
C ARG A 359 5.07 -27.31 17.50
N TYR A 360 4.74 -26.97 18.72
CA TYR A 360 4.92 -25.64 19.30
C TYR A 360 5.93 -25.67 20.42
N SER A 361 6.84 -24.70 20.45
CA SER A 361 7.81 -24.55 21.55
C SER A 361 7.10 -24.28 22.86
N PHE A 362 6.01 -23.49 22.81
CA PHE A 362 5.11 -23.24 23.93
C PHE A 362 3.77 -22.69 23.43
N ILE A 363 2.78 -22.70 24.30
CA ILE A 363 1.41 -22.23 24.04
C ILE A 363 1.06 -21.19 25.09
N VAL A 364 0.46 -20.08 24.66
CA VAL A 364 0.05 -18.97 25.52
C VAL A 364 -1.44 -18.69 25.29
N ALA A 365 -2.18 -18.40 26.35
CA ALA A 365 -3.53 -17.87 26.25
C ALA A 365 -3.55 -16.37 26.53
N GLY A 366 -4.45 -15.63 25.86
CA GLY A 366 -4.75 -14.23 26.13
C GLY A 366 -6.21 -14.06 26.50
N ILE A 367 -6.50 -13.24 27.50
CA ILE A 367 -7.87 -12.98 27.98
C ILE A 367 -8.10 -11.48 28.02
N ASP A 368 -9.15 -11.04 27.35
CA ASP A 368 -9.73 -9.72 27.52
C ASP A 368 -11.07 -9.83 28.25
N TRP A 369 -11.25 -9.06 29.32
CA TRP A 369 -12.43 -9.14 30.16
C TRP A 369 -13.50 -8.16 29.73
N GLY A 370 -14.67 -8.68 29.35
CA GLY A 370 -15.82 -7.86 28.99
C GLY A 370 -16.32 -7.01 30.16
N GLY A 371 -16.69 -5.78 29.84
CA GLY A 371 -17.33 -4.82 30.72
C GLY A 371 -18.86 -4.93 30.73
N ALA A 372 -19.52 -3.91 31.26
CA ALA A 372 -20.98 -3.80 31.30
C ALA A 372 -21.60 -3.31 29.98
N GLU A 373 -20.80 -2.98 28.98
CA GLU A 373 -21.27 -2.45 27.71
C GLU A 373 -21.83 -3.56 26.79
N LEU A 374 -22.84 -3.24 26.00
CA LEU A 374 -23.52 -4.18 25.09
C LEU A 374 -22.60 -4.78 24.02
N THR A 375 -21.51 -4.10 23.70
CA THR A 375 -20.51 -4.50 22.67
C THR A 375 -19.20 -5.01 23.25
N SER A 376 -19.08 -5.16 24.57
CA SER A 376 -17.90 -5.68 25.26
C SER A 376 -18.14 -7.09 25.79
N PHE A 377 -17.30 -8.03 25.39
CA PHE A 377 -17.42 -9.44 25.72
C PHE A 377 -16.11 -9.96 26.32
N THR A 378 -16.21 -10.90 27.23
CA THR A 378 -15.00 -11.65 27.59
C THR A 378 -14.59 -12.55 26.43
N VAL A 379 -13.33 -12.44 26.01
CA VAL A 379 -12.74 -13.27 24.97
C VAL A 379 -11.46 -13.92 25.49
N ILE A 380 -11.33 -15.22 25.26
CA ILE A 380 -10.06 -15.94 25.40
C ILE A 380 -9.57 -16.36 24.02
N THR A 381 -8.29 -16.18 23.74
CA THR A 381 -7.62 -16.76 22.57
C THR A 381 -6.42 -17.60 23.00
N VAL A 382 -6.12 -18.64 22.25
CA VAL A 382 -4.97 -19.51 22.48
C VAL A 382 -4.07 -19.46 21.25
N ILE A 383 -2.80 -19.15 21.46
CA ILE A 383 -1.78 -19.10 20.42
C ILE A 383 -0.68 -20.14 20.68
N GLY A 384 -0.17 -20.73 19.60
CA GLY A 384 0.97 -21.63 19.64
C GLY A 384 2.17 -20.99 18.94
N ILE A 385 3.32 -21.02 19.59
CA ILE A 385 4.57 -20.45 19.09
C ILE A 385 5.43 -21.55 18.52
N ARG A 386 5.74 -21.48 17.23
CA ARG A 386 6.62 -22.43 16.54
C ARG A 386 8.10 -22.15 16.84
N PRO A 387 9.00 -23.13 16.67
CA PRO A 387 10.45 -22.93 16.89
C PRO A 387 11.08 -21.79 16.08
N ASN A 388 10.48 -21.42 14.94
CA ASN A 388 10.93 -20.31 14.08
C ASN A 388 10.31 -18.95 14.47
N GLY A 389 9.65 -18.84 15.61
CA GLY A 389 8.99 -17.62 16.08
C GLY A 389 7.63 -17.30 15.43
N ARG A 390 7.15 -18.15 14.50
CA ARG A 390 5.81 -18.02 13.92
C ARG A 390 4.75 -18.29 14.99
N ILE A 391 3.70 -17.47 14.98
CA ILE A 391 2.56 -17.56 15.88
C ILE A 391 1.35 -18.12 15.10
N ASP A 392 0.79 -19.20 15.56
CA ASP A 392 -0.44 -19.78 15.02
C ASP A 392 -1.57 -19.58 16.05
N VAL A 393 -2.67 -18.95 15.65
CA VAL A 393 -3.88 -18.87 16.47
C VAL A 393 -4.56 -20.22 16.42
N LEU A 394 -4.61 -20.91 17.56
CA LEU A 394 -5.10 -22.27 17.67
C LEU A 394 -6.60 -22.32 17.95
N TRP A 395 -7.09 -21.34 18.70
CA TRP A 395 -8.46 -21.32 19.16
C TRP A 395 -8.85 -19.97 19.77
N ALA A 396 -10.16 -19.66 19.74
CA ALA A 396 -10.73 -18.51 20.43
C ALA A 396 -12.16 -18.81 20.90
N ARG A 397 -12.60 -18.13 21.96
CA ARG A 397 -13.98 -18.17 22.44
C ARG A 397 -14.42 -16.82 22.98
N ARG A 398 -15.61 -16.40 22.55
CA ARG A 398 -16.32 -15.23 23.05
C ARG A 398 -17.44 -15.68 23.96
N TYR A 399 -17.52 -15.12 25.15
CA TYR A 399 -18.55 -15.44 26.14
C TYR A 399 -19.67 -14.40 26.07
N ARG A 400 -20.89 -14.89 25.89
CA ARG A 400 -22.12 -14.07 25.88
C ARG A 400 -23.09 -14.64 26.91
N GLY A 401 -23.43 -13.86 27.96
CA GLY A 401 -24.42 -14.24 28.94
C GLY A 401 -24.07 -15.44 29.81
N PHE A 402 -22.79 -15.74 30.00
CA PHE A 402 -22.31 -16.79 30.90
C PHE A 402 -22.28 -16.30 32.35
N ASP A 403 -22.59 -17.24 33.28
CA ASP A 403 -22.30 -17.04 34.69
C ASP A 403 -20.79 -16.87 34.91
N PRO A 404 -20.34 -15.92 35.75
CA PRO A 404 -18.91 -15.67 35.98
C PRO A 404 -18.12 -16.91 36.45
N ASP A 405 -18.71 -17.77 37.31
CA ASP A 405 -18.03 -18.97 37.78
C ASP A 405 -17.95 -20.07 36.72
N GLU A 406 -18.98 -20.23 35.90
CA GLU A 406 -18.95 -21.11 34.74
C GLU A 406 -17.92 -20.66 33.73
N GLN A 407 -17.85 -19.34 33.43
CA GLN A 407 -16.87 -18.75 32.54
C GLN A 407 -15.43 -19.03 32.99
N MET A 408 -15.11 -18.80 34.29
CA MET A 408 -13.78 -19.05 34.82
C MET A 408 -13.42 -20.54 34.80
N THR A 409 -14.40 -21.41 35.09
CA THR A 409 -14.23 -22.87 35.06
C THR A 409 -13.92 -23.33 33.61
N ASP A 410 -14.61 -22.79 32.63
CA ASP A 410 -14.40 -23.11 31.21
C ASP A 410 -13.04 -22.61 30.72
N ILE A 411 -12.66 -21.36 31.04
CA ILE A 411 -11.34 -20.80 30.75
C ILE A 411 -10.23 -21.71 31.31
N ALA A 412 -10.38 -22.17 32.58
CA ALA A 412 -9.41 -23.03 33.18
C ALA A 412 -9.29 -24.40 32.47
N LYS A 413 -10.42 -24.98 32.03
CA LYS A 413 -10.44 -26.22 31.24
C LYS A 413 -9.69 -26.02 29.90
N ILE A 414 -9.92 -24.89 29.21
CA ILE A 414 -9.27 -24.57 27.94
C ILE A 414 -7.75 -24.45 28.14
N CYS A 415 -7.30 -23.66 29.12
CA CYS A 415 -5.89 -23.46 29.39
C CYS A 415 -5.17 -24.78 29.73
N ARG A 416 -5.82 -25.67 30.50
CA ARG A 416 -5.28 -27.00 30.79
C ARG A 416 -5.26 -27.92 29.58
N PHE A 417 -6.31 -27.91 28.76
CA PHE A 417 -6.37 -28.71 27.53
C PHE A 417 -5.20 -28.39 26.61
N TYR A 418 -4.96 -27.10 26.39
CA TYR A 418 -3.86 -26.62 25.55
C TYR A 418 -2.50 -26.63 26.24
N ARG A 419 -2.44 -26.94 27.53
CA ARG A 419 -1.22 -26.89 28.34
C ARG A 419 -0.53 -25.54 28.24
N CYS A 420 -1.31 -24.46 28.40
CA CYS A 420 -0.78 -23.11 28.30
C CYS A 420 0.34 -22.89 29.33
N MET A 421 1.52 -22.49 28.85
CA MET A 421 2.66 -22.18 29.70
C MET A 421 2.47 -20.84 30.42
N ALA A 422 1.75 -19.91 29.83
CA ALA A 422 1.33 -18.66 30.45
C ALA A 422 -0.08 -18.27 29.99
N VAL A 423 -0.77 -17.51 30.83
CA VAL A 423 -2.09 -16.95 30.57
C VAL A 423 -2.02 -15.46 30.83
N ALA A 424 -1.98 -14.66 29.73
CA ALA A 424 -1.93 -13.20 29.78
C ALA A 424 -3.36 -12.65 29.87
N ALA A 425 -3.70 -11.92 30.90
CA ALA A 425 -5.05 -11.42 31.10
C ALA A 425 -5.07 -9.93 31.43
N ASP A 426 -6.07 -9.19 30.89
CA ASP A 426 -6.26 -7.80 31.26
C ASP A 426 -6.34 -7.56 32.75
N ALA A 427 -5.60 -6.57 33.24
CA ALA A 427 -5.58 -6.18 34.66
C ALA A 427 -6.67 -5.15 35.01
N GLY A 428 -7.17 -4.40 34.02
CA GLY A 428 -8.09 -3.29 34.25
C GLY A 428 -9.43 -3.73 34.81
N MET A 429 -10.19 -4.50 34.04
CA MET A 429 -11.52 -5.00 34.43
C MET A 429 -11.49 -6.38 35.06
N GLY A 430 -10.33 -7.02 35.12
CA GLY A 430 -10.20 -8.43 35.49
C GLY A 430 -9.47 -8.73 36.80
N LEU A 431 -9.14 -7.74 37.62
CA LEU A 431 -8.25 -7.93 38.78
C LEU A 431 -8.69 -9.10 39.70
N ASP A 432 -9.96 -9.13 40.12
CA ASP A 432 -10.49 -10.17 40.98
C ASP A 432 -10.61 -11.51 40.24
N LYS A 433 -11.05 -11.51 38.98
CA LYS A 433 -11.15 -12.70 38.14
C LYS A 433 -9.78 -13.34 37.93
N ASN A 434 -8.75 -12.54 37.72
CA ASN A 434 -7.37 -12.97 37.55
C ASN A 434 -6.83 -13.64 38.82
N GLN A 435 -7.13 -13.09 40.02
CA GLN A 435 -6.76 -13.71 41.27
C GLN A 435 -7.45 -15.06 41.51
N ILE A 436 -8.73 -15.18 41.11
CA ILE A 436 -9.46 -16.45 41.21
C ILE A 436 -8.84 -17.48 40.25
N LEU A 437 -8.55 -17.14 39.01
CA LEU A 437 -7.90 -18.03 38.05
C LEU A 437 -6.53 -18.50 38.53
N ALA A 438 -5.73 -17.61 39.09
CA ALA A 438 -4.42 -17.95 39.64
C ALA A 438 -4.50 -18.80 40.89
N LYS A 439 -5.33 -18.43 41.88
CA LYS A 439 -5.39 -19.11 43.21
C LYS A 439 -6.25 -20.36 43.17
N ARG A 440 -7.49 -20.27 42.66
CA ARG A 440 -8.45 -21.40 42.69
C ARG A 440 -8.13 -22.45 41.63
N PHE A 441 -7.70 -22.00 40.45
CA PHE A 441 -7.44 -22.89 39.32
C PHE A 441 -5.95 -23.15 39.04
N SER A 442 -5.05 -22.50 39.80
CA SER A 442 -3.59 -22.66 39.70
C SER A 442 -3.06 -22.46 38.27
N LEU A 443 -3.59 -21.49 37.54
CA LEU A 443 -3.12 -21.16 36.21
C LEU A 443 -1.85 -20.28 36.30
N PRO A 444 -0.89 -20.44 35.37
CA PRO A 444 0.30 -19.59 35.26
C PRO A 444 -0.08 -18.21 34.68
N LEU A 445 -0.71 -17.38 35.50
CA LEU A 445 -1.35 -16.14 35.07
C LEU A 445 -0.41 -14.95 35.19
N VAL A 446 -0.36 -14.15 34.13
CA VAL A 446 0.35 -12.86 34.04
C VAL A 446 -0.68 -11.77 33.72
N GLN A 447 -0.76 -10.76 34.56
CA GLN A 447 -1.64 -9.62 34.33
C GLN A 447 -0.98 -8.67 33.35
N MET A 448 -1.77 -8.15 32.40
CA MET A 448 -1.36 -7.14 31.42
C MET A 448 -2.17 -5.88 31.66
N GLN A 449 -1.50 -4.74 31.84
CA GLN A 449 -2.14 -3.44 32.04
C GLN A 449 -1.72 -2.47 30.96
N TYR A 450 -2.67 -1.97 30.20
CA TYR A 450 -2.41 -0.87 29.27
C TYR A 450 -2.07 0.42 30.04
N THR A 451 -0.97 1.00 29.64
CA THR A 451 -0.51 2.29 30.17
C THR A 451 -0.02 3.14 29.02
N ARG A 452 0.31 4.38 29.32
CA ARG A 452 1.02 5.27 28.42
C ARG A 452 2.44 5.42 28.95
N GLN A 453 3.41 4.93 28.22
CA GLN A 453 4.81 4.92 28.62
C GLN A 453 5.74 4.99 27.40
N LEU A 454 7.01 5.32 27.63
CA LEU A 454 8.00 5.46 26.55
C LEU A 454 8.57 4.13 26.03
N LYS A 455 8.32 3.02 26.74
CA LYS A 455 8.80 1.68 26.39
C LYS A 455 7.61 0.73 26.25
N LEU A 456 7.72 -0.23 25.35
CA LEU A 456 6.67 -1.24 25.15
C LEU A 456 6.31 -1.97 26.45
N PHE A 457 7.30 -2.41 27.22
CA PHE A 457 7.12 -3.13 28.47
C PHE A 457 7.63 -2.34 29.67
N GLY A 458 6.90 -2.43 30.77
CA GLY A 458 7.28 -1.96 32.09
C GLY A 458 6.75 -2.88 33.18
N ARG A 459 7.17 -2.68 34.42
CA ARG A 459 6.62 -3.39 35.61
C ARG A 459 5.75 -2.43 36.40
N ASN A 460 4.60 -2.89 36.86
CA ASN A 460 3.79 -2.13 37.80
C ASN A 460 4.41 -2.24 39.20
N GLN A 461 4.98 -1.13 39.67
CA GLN A 461 5.60 -1.06 41.00
C GLN A 461 4.59 -0.83 42.14
N SER A 462 3.34 -0.48 41.81
CA SER A 462 2.31 -0.12 42.77
C SER A 462 1.58 -1.33 43.40
N THR A 463 1.85 -2.55 42.95
CA THR A 463 1.26 -3.79 43.51
C THR A 463 1.95 -4.18 44.80
N GLY A 464 1.94 -3.27 45.77
CA GLY A 464 2.45 -3.52 47.12
C GLY A 464 1.61 -4.56 47.87
N ARG A 465 2.28 -5.54 48.42
CA ARG A 465 1.93 -6.41 49.56
C ARG A 465 0.74 -7.40 49.46
N THR A 466 -0.19 -7.30 48.49
CA THR A 466 -1.36 -8.22 48.46
C THR A 466 -1.56 -8.97 47.14
N ASN A 467 -0.89 -8.59 46.04
CA ASN A 467 -1.05 -9.27 44.76
C ASN A 467 0.02 -10.35 44.55
N THR A 468 -0.43 -11.59 44.54
CA THR A 468 0.38 -12.79 44.25
C THR A 468 0.59 -13.01 42.74
N VAL A 469 -0.06 -12.23 41.90
CA VAL A 469 0.01 -12.35 40.43
C VAL A 469 0.87 -11.24 39.87
N GLN A 470 1.86 -11.60 39.04
CA GLN A 470 2.75 -10.67 38.39
C GLN A 470 1.98 -9.78 37.39
N CYS A 471 2.20 -8.47 37.45
CA CYS A 471 1.58 -7.50 36.54
C CYS A 471 2.63 -6.80 35.67
N TRP A 472 2.42 -6.85 34.36
CA TRP A 472 3.21 -6.13 33.38
C TRP A 472 2.43 -4.94 32.85
N THR A 473 3.08 -3.80 32.75
CA THR A 473 2.52 -2.65 32.02
C THR A 473 3.00 -2.70 30.58
N ILE A 474 2.09 -2.43 29.63
CA ILE A 474 2.39 -2.35 28.21
C ILE A 474 1.84 -1.02 27.64
N ASP A 475 2.61 -0.37 26.78
CA ASP A 475 2.09 0.80 26.06
C ASP A 475 1.05 0.35 25.04
N LYS A 476 -0.19 0.87 25.15
CA LYS A 476 -1.31 0.43 24.31
C LYS A 476 -1.04 0.66 22.82
N VAL A 477 -0.48 1.83 22.46
CA VAL A 477 -0.24 2.19 21.06
C VAL A 477 0.84 1.28 20.48
N MET A 478 1.97 1.17 21.16
CA MET A 478 3.07 0.30 20.71
C MET A 478 2.65 -1.17 20.61
N ALA A 479 1.90 -1.68 21.59
CA ALA A 479 1.48 -3.09 21.60
C ALA A 479 0.54 -3.42 20.43
N LEU A 480 -0.39 -2.53 20.10
CA LEU A 480 -1.28 -2.70 18.95
C LEU A 480 -0.52 -2.53 17.62
N ASP A 481 0.43 -1.57 17.53
CA ASP A 481 1.30 -1.43 16.37
C ASP A 481 2.08 -2.73 16.11
N VAL A 482 2.69 -3.30 17.15
CA VAL A 482 3.42 -4.58 17.07
C VAL A 482 2.51 -5.71 16.59
N LEU A 483 1.31 -5.84 17.17
CA LEU A 483 0.35 -6.87 16.78
C LEU A 483 -0.02 -6.76 15.29
N PHE A 484 -0.41 -5.57 14.84
CA PHE A 484 -0.86 -5.36 13.48
C PHE A 484 0.26 -5.54 12.46
N MET A 485 1.47 -5.07 12.78
CA MET A 485 2.64 -5.30 11.94
C MET A 485 3.04 -6.78 11.89
N ALA A 486 2.91 -7.50 13.00
CA ALA A 486 3.15 -8.95 13.02
C ALA A 486 2.18 -9.72 12.09
N ILE A 487 0.92 -9.31 12.03
CA ILE A 487 -0.05 -9.88 11.10
C ILE A 487 0.36 -9.55 9.65
N LYS A 488 0.65 -8.29 9.32
CA LYS A 488 1.10 -7.88 7.98
C LYS A 488 2.36 -8.60 7.53
N ASN A 489 3.33 -8.75 8.43
CA ASN A 489 4.63 -9.39 8.15
C ASN A 489 4.58 -10.92 8.20
N ARG A 490 3.39 -11.52 8.15
CA ARG A 490 3.20 -12.98 8.14
C ARG A 490 3.86 -13.69 9.32
N ARG A 491 3.76 -13.09 10.50
CA ARG A 491 4.19 -13.70 11.76
C ARG A 491 3.06 -14.36 12.52
N ILE A 492 1.80 -13.90 12.32
CA ILE A 492 0.60 -14.43 12.97
C ILE A 492 -0.32 -15.01 11.90
N PHE A 493 -0.79 -16.22 12.11
CA PHE A 493 -1.66 -16.97 11.21
C PHE A 493 -2.93 -17.42 11.89
N PHE A 494 -4.02 -17.48 11.13
CA PHE A 494 -5.37 -17.76 11.61
C PHE A 494 -5.95 -19.03 10.98
N PRO A 495 -6.93 -19.69 11.64
CA PRO A 495 -7.76 -20.71 11.02
C PRO A 495 -8.48 -20.16 9.78
N LYS A 496 -8.54 -20.97 8.71
CA LYS A 496 -9.21 -20.61 7.45
C LYS A 496 -10.73 -20.83 7.45
N GLU A 497 -11.28 -21.43 8.53
CA GLU A 497 -12.72 -21.69 8.63
C GLU A 497 -13.52 -20.38 8.69
N GLU A 498 -14.56 -20.26 7.84
CA GLU A 498 -15.35 -19.02 7.70
C GLU A 498 -15.95 -18.58 9.02
N ASN A 499 -16.47 -19.50 9.82
CA ASN A 499 -17.03 -19.18 11.13
C ASN A 499 -16.02 -18.50 12.07
N PHE A 500 -14.74 -18.91 12.03
CA PHE A 500 -13.69 -18.26 12.80
C PHE A 500 -13.41 -16.86 12.23
N VAL A 501 -13.25 -16.77 10.91
CA VAL A 501 -12.96 -15.52 10.22
C VAL A 501 -14.05 -14.49 10.48
N ASP A 502 -15.32 -14.86 10.28
CA ASP A 502 -16.46 -13.92 10.42
C ASP A 502 -16.73 -13.52 11.88
N THR A 503 -16.40 -14.40 12.84
CA THR A 503 -16.66 -14.14 14.27
C THR A 503 -15.60 -13.26 14.92
N TYR A 504 -14.31 -13.46 14.59
CA TYR A 504 -13.20 -12.87 15.34
C TYR A 504 -12.40 -11.82 14.56
N THR A 505 -12.27 -11.97 13.23
CA THR A 505 -11.42 -11.05 12.48
C THR A 505 -11.97 -9.62 12.40
N PRO A 506 -13.29 -9.35 12.45
CA PRO A 506 -13.80 -7.99 12.51
C PRO A 506 -13.29 -7.18 13.71
N ASP A 507 -13.04 -7.85 14.85
CA ASP A 507 -12.49 -7.21 16.05
C ASP A 507 -11.10 -6.60 15.80
N LEU A 508 -10.30 -7.21 14.90
CA LEU A 508 -8.98 -6.70 14.51
C LEU A 508 -9.07 -5.41 13.67
N LEU A 509 -10.22 -5.15 13.08
CA LEU A 509 -10.48 -3.96 12.26
C LEU A 509 -11.22 -2.86 13.02
N SER A 510 -11.69 -3.16 14.25
CA SER A 510 -12.42 -2.21 15.09
C SER A 510 -11.51 -1.08 15.62
N PRO A 511 -10.28 -1.34 16.11
CA PRO A 511 -9.39 -0.27 16.55
C PRO A 511 -8.96 0.61 15.37
N TYR A 512 -9.08 1.93 15.53
CA TYR A 512 -8.57 2.91 14.58
C TYR A 512 -7.71 3.95 15.32
N GLU A 513 -6.69 4.43 14.61
CA GLU A 513 -5.80 5.44 15.16
C GLU A 513 -6.46 6.81 15.14
N SER A 514 -6.27 7.54 16.22
CA SER A 514 -6.65 8.94 16.36
C SER A 514 -5.51 9.72 16.98
N THR A 515 -5.55 11.03 16.85
CA THR A 515 -4.59 11.93 17.49
C THR A 515 -5.31 12.90 18.39
N THR A 516 -4.75 13.15 19.56
CA THR A 516 -5.20 14.22 20.47
C THR A 516 -4.06 15.19 20.73
N GLU A 517 -4.37 16.47 20.83
CA GLU A 517 -3.41 17.50 21.18
C GLU A 517 -3.56 17.86 22.64
N VAL A 518 -2.50 17.67 23.43
CA VAL A 518 -2.46 18.02 24.86
C VAL A 518 -1.21 18.84 25.11
N GLY A 519 -1.37 20.10 25.54
CA GLY A 519 -0.25 20.98 25.84
C GLY A 519 0.64 21.32 24.63
N GLY A 520 0.09 21.33 23.40
CA GLY A 520 0.85 21.58 22.16
C GLY A 520 1.63 20.37 21.64
N ILE A 521 1.46 19.20 22.26
CA ILE A 521 2.07 17.93 21.81
C ILE A 521 0.97 17.04 21.25
N THR A 522 1.15 16.60 20.00
CA THR A 522 0.25 15.63 19.36
C THR A 522 0.53 14.24 19.87
N HIS A 523 -0.51 13.59 20.36
CA HIS A 523 -0.43 12.23 20.90
C HIS A 523 -1.27 11.28 20.08
N ARG A 524 -0.67 10.14 19.68
CA ARG A 524 -1.36 9.02 19.06
C ARG A 524 -2.12 8.19 20.10
N LEU A 525 -3.31 7.70 19.73
CA LEU A 525 -4.10 6.77 20.54
C LEU A 525 -4.95 5.88 19.62
N TYR A 526 -5.28 4.68 20.11
CA TYR A 526 -6.25 3.82 19.44
C TYR A 526 -7.61 3.97 20.12
N LEU A 527 -8.60 4.35 19.31
CA LEU A 527 -10.02 4.34 19.66
C LEU A 527 -10.68 3.11 19.05
N ARG A 528 -11.82 2.70 19.57
CA ARG A 528 -12.66 1.67 18.97
C ARG A 528 -13.88 2.29 18.28
N ASN A 529 -14.45 1.56 17.35
CA ASN A 529 -15.78 1.86 16.84
C ASN A 529 -16.82 1.36 17.86
N ASP A 530 -17.63 2.24 18.45
CA ASP A 530 -18.62 1.89 19.49
C ASP A 530 -19.65 0.86 19.01
N SER A 531 -19.83 0.70 17.72
CA SER A 531 -20.75 -0.29 17.11
C SER A 531 -20.13 -1.68 16.93
N GLN A 532 -18.80 -1.84 17.11
CA GLN A 532 -18.11 -3.10 16.87
C GLN A 532 -17.24 -3.51 18.08
N PRO A 533 -17.24 -4.80 18.46
CA PRO A 533 -16.34 -5.30 19.50
C PRO A 533 -14.87 -5.23 19.04
N ASP A 534 -13.96 -5.13 20.00
CA ASP A 534 -12.51 -5.20 19.80
C ASP A 534 -11.83 -6.22 20.75
N ASP A 535 -12.63 -6.96 21.50
CA ASP A 535 -12.16 -7.84 22.58
C ASP A 535 -11.21 -8.94 22.09
N PHE A 536 -11.46 -9.52 20.90
CA PHE A 536 -10.52 -10.50 20.33
C PHE A 536 -9.18 -9.87 19.96
N CYS A 537 -9.18 -8.62 19.50
CA CYS A 537 -7.95 -7.88 19.21
C CYS A 537 -7.10 -7.71 20.46
N HIS A 538 -7.72 -7.33 21.59
CA HIS A 538 -7.02 -7.17 22.85
C HIS A 538 -6.57 -8.50 23.47
N ALA A 539 -7.41 -9.53 23.44
CA ALA A 539 -7.01 -10.88 23.89
C ALA A 539 -5.81 -11.41 23.09
N LEU A 540 -5.81 -11.24 21.75
CA LEU A 540 -4.70 -11.64 20.90
C LEU A 540 -3.45 -10.77 21.15
N CYS A 541 -3.62 -9.49 21.42
CA CYS A 541 -2.53 -8.58 21.78
C CYS A 541 -1.84 -9.05 23.07
N PHE A 542 -2.59 -9.32 24.12
CA PHE A 542 -2.03 -9.80 25.39
C PHE A 542 -1.30 -11.13 25.23
N ALA A 543 -1.89 -12.09 24.51
CA ALA A 543 -1.21 -13.36 24.22
C ALA A 543 0.09 -13.15 23.45
N SER A 544 0.08 -12.31 22.41
CA SER A 544 1.25 -12.04 21.57
C SER A 544 2.36 -11.31 22.33
N MET A 545 2.01 -10.31 23.14
CA MET A 545 2.98 -9.60 23.99
C MET A 545 3.62 -10.53 25.03
N CYS A 546 2.83 -11.39 25.66
CA CYS A 546 3.35 -12.40 26.58
C CYS A 546 4.30 -13.37 25.86
N ALA A 547 3.91 -13.86 24.68
CA ALA A 547 4.75 -14.75 23.87
C ALA A 547 6.09 -14.11 23.49
N MET A 548 6.08 -12.84 23.05
CA MET A 548 7.30 -12.09 22.74
C MET A 548 8.24 -11.98 23.93
N LYS A 549 7.68 -11.67 25.11
CA LYS A 549 8.48 -11.58 26.34
C LYS A 549 9.09 -12.93 26.72
N LEU A 550 8.35 -14.02 26.57
CA LEU A 550 8.83 -15.39 26.81
C LEU A 550 9.93 -15.81 25.82
N MET A 551 9.85 -15.37 24.58
CA MET A 551 10.88 -15.64 23.55
C MET A 551 12.14 -14.78 23.71
N GLY A 552 12.12 -13.75 24.55
CA GLY A 552 13.17 -12.75 24.61
C GLY A 552 13.32 -11.97 23.31
N MET A 553 12.26 -11.88 22.49
CA MET A 553 12.28 -11.14 21.23
C MET A 553 12.30 -9.65 21.50
N ALA A 554 13.18 -8.94 20.80
CA ALA A 554 13.12 -7.49 20.70
C ALA A 554 11.96 -7.05 19.79
N VAL A 555 11.48 -5.83 19.97
CA VAL A 555 10.45 -5.24 19.10
C VAL A 555 10.91 -5.22 17.65
N ASP A 556 12.20 -4.99 17.40
CA ASP A 556 12.84 -4.96 16.09
C ASP A 556 12.77 -6.29 15.32
N ASP A 557 12.63 -7.41 16.01
CA ASP A 557 12.43 -8.73 15.38
C ASP A 557 11.04 -8.88 14.75
N MET A 558 10.07 -8.06 15.18
CA MET A 558 8.69 -8.07 14.70
C MET A 558 8.35 -6.90 13.80
N ILE A 559 9.03 -5.77 13.99
CA ILE A 559 8.84 -4.53 13.24
C ILE A 559 10.22 -4.00 12.84
N PRO A 560 10.43 -3.61 11.58
CA PRO A 560 11.60 -2.82 11.23
C PRO A 560 11.66 -1.55 12.08
N ALA A 561 12.84 -1.18 12.58
CA ALA A 561 13.07 -0.02 13.46
C ALA A 561 12.47 1.29 12.90
N GLU A 562 12.30 1.35 11.60
CA GLU A 562 11.78 2.49 10.82
C GLU A 562 10.26 2.73 10.99
N ALA A 563 9.52 1.76 11.54
CA ALA A 563 8.08 1.92 11.77
C ALA A 563 7.75 2.75 13.02
N PHE A 564 8.71 2.95 13.92
CA PHE A 564 8.58 3.86 15.05
C PHE A 564 9.12 5.23 14.65
N GLY A 565 8.25 6.18 14.29
CA GLY A 565 8.64 7.54 13.95
C GLY A 565 9.60 8.15 14.98
N GLY A 566 10.77 8.53 14.52
CA GLY A 566 11.94 9.11 15.14
C GLY A 566 11.80 9.71 16.53
N GLY A 567 11.98 8.90 17.54
CA GLY A 567 12.46 9.35 18.82
C GLY A 567 13.94 8.92 18.90
N HIS A 568 14.86 9.87 19.00
CA HIS A 568 16.24 9.59 19.29
C HIS A 568 16.31 8.65 20.50
N THR A 569 16.63 7.40 20.27
CA THR A 569 17.20 6.54 21.29
C THR A 569 18.70 6.71 21.18
N ASP A 570 19.28 7.54 22.07
CA ASP A 570 20.71 7.45 22.35
C ASP A 570 21.01 5.99 22.69
N GLY A 571 21.84 5.39 21.83
CA GLY A 571 22.24 4.02 21.97
C GLY A 571 23.05 3.84 23.26
N ASN A 572 22.92 2.65 23.79
CA ASN A 572 23.58 1.98 24.90
C ASN A 572 22.69 1.83 26.14
N ASP A 573 21.77 0.86 26.03
CA ASP A 573 21.55 -0.10 27.10
C ASP A 573 21.02 -1.40 26.49
N PRO A 574 21.76 -2.50 26.48
CA PRO A 574 21.23 -3.80 26.14
C PRO A 574 20.17 -4.15 27.20
N ILE A 575 18.95 -4.44 26.75
CA ILE A 575 17.88 -4.95 27.60
C ILE A 575 18.34 -6.33 28.10
N ASP A 576 19.06 -6.34 29.22
CA ASP A 576 19.43 -7.57 29.92
C ASP A 576 18.27 -7.96 30.88
N ASP A 577 17.12 -8.29 30.27
CA ASP A 577 15.95 -8.86 30.95
C ASP A 577 15.63 -10.22 30.31
N ARG A 578 16.61 -11.11 30.25
CA ARG A 578 16.37 -12.53 29.98
C ARG A 578 15.60 -13.09 31.16
N ILE A 579 14.30 -13.28 31.01
CA ILE A 579 13.51 -14.00 31.99
C ILE A 579 13.98 -15.46 31.96
N ASN A 580 14.58 -15.88 33.03
CA ASN A 580 14.89 -17.29 33.23
C ASN A 580 13.55 -18.06 33.37
N PRO A 581 13.26 -19.06 32.51
CA PRO A 581 12.01 -19.84 32.58
C PRO A 581 11.80 -20.54 33.93
N LYS A 582 12.79 -20.56 34.80
CA LYS A 582 12.72 -21.14 36.15
C LYS A 582 12.20 -20.17 37.22
N GLU A 583 12.00 -18.88 36.85
CA GLU A 583 11.50 -17.85 37.79
C GLU A 583 10.02 -17.47 37.57
N MET A 584 9.30 -18.16 36.66
CA MET A 584 7.85 -18.04 36.52
C MET A 584 7.07 -19.11 37.29
#